data_fa15abac4513b894c63bd8b6856acf5b
#
_entry.id   fa15abac4513b894c63bd8b6856acf5b
#
_cell.length_a   1.000
_cell.length_b   1.000
_cell.length_c   1.000
_cell.angle_alpha   90.00
_cell.angle_beta   90.00
_cell.angle_gamma   90.00
#
_symmetry.space_group_name_H-M   'P 1'
#
loop_
_entity.id
_entity.type
_entity.pdbx_description
1 polymer ?
#
loop_
_entity_poly.entity_id
_entity_poly.type
_entity_poly.pdbx_seq_one_letter_code
_entity_poly.pdbx_strand_id
1 'polypeptide(L)'
;YIREFSRVICILAQNTENHDHFLQVIHKALTAFCDAYSDSLLNVNFGVGTIINNFWDLHISYENASYALKYRFFFPHKNIFDARETPGQEFSLLSISDSREEELISLLCQKNLPAVDTLLHDFFEDLSRKCLAKNILFIRIYSLLGRILKFLYELNIDTSELESEIVSVYNRFDRFDTYEQFYQWMSRFCSLVCQKLDTSQKDRKST
;
A
#
# COMPACT_ATOMS: atom_id res chain seq x y z
N TYR A 1 6.77 -23.11 2.20
CA TYR A 1 5.44 -22.81 1.65
C TYR A 1 5.62 -21.90 0.45
N ILE A 2 5.55 -22.49 -0.75
CA ILE A 2 5.48 -21.75 -2.00
C ILE A 2 4.02 -21.32 -2.14
N ARG A 3 3.71 -20.05 -1.91
CA ARG A 3 2.44 -19.46 -2.33
C ARG A 3 2.53 -19.19 -3.84
N GLU A 4 2.15 -20.13 -4.63
CA GLU A 4 1.79 -19.85 -6.01
C GLU A 4 0.50 -19.05 -6.00
N PHE A 5 0.57 -17.78 -6.41
CA PHE A 5 -0.61 -16.99 -6.70
C PHE A 5 -1.24 -17.53 -7.99
N SER A 6 -2.19 -18.43 -7.84
CA SER A 6 -3.00 -18.89 -8.97
C SER A 6 -3.87 -17.74 -9.45
N ARG A 7 -3.62 -17.22 -10.64
CA ARG A 7 -4.49 -16.28 -11.32
C ARG A 7 -5.36 -17.04 -12.30
N VAL A 8 -6.67 -16.79 -12.25
CA VAL A 8 -7.62 -17.25 -13.24
C VAL A 8 -8.10 -16.05 -14.04
N ILE A 9 -8.01 -16.11 -15.36
CA ILE A 9 -8.52 -15.10 -16.27
C ILE A 9 -9.83 -15.62 -16.85
N CYS A 10 -10.93 -14.91 -16.58
CA CYS A 10 -12.23 -15.20 -17.16
C CYS A 10 -12.57 -14.14 -18.19
N ILE A 11 -12.84 -14.57 -19.42
CA ILE A 11 -13.35 -13.70 -20.49
C ILE A 11 -14.84 -13.96 -20.59
N LEU A 12 -15.63 -12.92 -20.33
CA LEU A 12 -17.09 -12.97 -20.42
C LEU A 12 -17.51 -12.16 -21.66
N ALA A 13 -18.31 -12.76 -22.53
CA ALA A 13 -18.81 -12.11 -23.72
C ALA A 13 -20.33 -12.23 -23.78
N GLN A 14 -21.00 -11.14 -24.10
CA GLN A 14 -22.46 -11.11 -24.33
C GLN A 14 -22.78 -10.19 -25.49
N ASN A 15 -23.69 -10.62 -26.34
CA ASN A 15 -24.25 -9.75 -27.39
C ASN A 15 -25.37 -8.90 -26.79
N THR A 16 -24.99 -7.74 -26.25
CA THR A 16 -25.96 -6.79 -25.67
C THR A 16 -25.51 -5.35 -25.91
N GLU A 17 -26.48 -4.47 -26.11
CA GLU A 17 -26.21 -3.02 -26.14
C GLU A 17 -26.24 -2.40 -24.73
N ASN A 18 -26.77 -3.12 -23.73
CA ASN A 18 -26.87 -2.63 -22.37
C ASN A 18 -25.66 -3.10 -21.53
N HIS A 19 -24.60 -2.36 -21.66
CA HIS A 19 -23.32 -2.62 -20.95
C HIS A 19 -23.45 -2.54 -19.44
N ASP A 20 -24.25 -1.62 -18.90
CA ASP A 20 -24.44 -1.46 -17.46
C ASP A 20 -25.19 -2.65 -16.87
N HIS A 21 -26.20 -3.15 -17.53
CA HIS A 21 -26.89 -4.35 -17.08
C HIS A 21 -25.96 -5.57 -17.08
N PHE A 22 -25.15 -5.72 -18.11
CA PHE A 22 -24.17 -6.81 -18.16
C PHE A 22 -23.20 -6.79 -16.98
N LEU A 23 -22.66 -5.61 -16.66
CA LEU A 23 -21.76 -5.45 -15.51
C LEU A 23 -22.47 -5.69 -14.18
N GLN A 24 -23.71 -5.24 -14.02
CA GLN A 24 -24.50 -5.52 -12.81
C GLN A 24 -24.70 -7.03 -12.60
N VAL A 25 -24.95 -7.80 -13.67
CA VAL A 25 -25.04 -9.25 -13.59
C VAL A 25 -23.74 -9.88 -13.16
N ILE A 26 -22.60 -9.42 -13.71
CA ILE A 26 -21.26 -9.88 -13.31
C ILE A 26 -21.01 -9.57 -11.82
N HIS A 27 -21.24 -8.33 -11.39
CA HIS A 27 -21.04 -7.94 -10.00
C HIS A 27 -21.90 -8.77 -9.04
N LYS A 28 -23.18 -8.98 -9.38
CA LYS A 28 -24.07 -9.82 -8.57
C LYS A 28 -23.56 -11.26 -8.46
N ALA A 29 -23.07 -11.83 -9.56
CA ALA A 29 -22.51 -13.19 -9.57
C ALA A 29 -21.22 -13.28 -8.71
N LEU A 30 -20.33 -12.28 -8.83
CA LEU A 30 -19.11 -12.22 -8.05
C LEU A 30 -19.40 -12.03 -6.56
N THR A 31 -20.36 -11.18 -6.19
CA THR A 31 -20.80 -11.00 -4.80
C THR A 31 -21.35 -12.31 -4.24
N ALA A 32 -22.25 -12.97 -4.96
CA ALA A 32 -22.77 -14.26 -4.54
C ALA A 32 -21.67 -15.33 -4.37
N PHE A 33 -20.64 -15.28 -5.20
CA PHE A 33 -19.47 -16.14 -5.04
C PHE A 33 -18.70 -15.81 -3.76
N CYS A 34 -18.41 -14.53 -3.50
CA CYS A 34 -17.74 -14.10 -2.27
C CYS A 34 -18.51 -14.53 -1.02
N ASP A 35 -19.83 -14.35 -1.03
CA ASP A 35 -20.70 -14.71 0.10
C ASP A 35 -20.71 -16.23 0.34
N ALA A 36 -20.74 -17.03 -0.72
CA ALA A 36 -20.73 -18.49 -0.63
C ALA A 36 -19.40 -19.05 -0.08
N TYR A 37 -18.30 -18.31 -0.23
CA TYR A 37 -16.97 -18.74 0.22
C TYR A 37 -16.39 -17.88 1.34
N SER A 38 -17.20 -17.02 1.98
CA SER A 38 -16.78 -16.15 3.09
C SER A 38 -16.15 -16.90 4.25
N ASP A 39 -16.66 -18.09 4.56
CA ASP A 39 -16.18 -18.95 5.66
C ASP A 39 -14.98 -19.83 5.26
N SER A 40 -14.53 -19.75 4.00
CA SER A 40 -13.40 -20.51 3.53
C SER A 40 -12.08 -19.82 3.86
N LEU A 41 -11.01 -20.59 4.00
CA LEU A 41 -9.63 -20.08 4.12
C LEU A 41 -9.11 -19.42 2.83
N LEU A 42 -9.94 -19.36 1.79
CA LEU A 42 -9.60 -18.81 0.49
C LEU A 42 -9.93 -17.31 0.46
N ASN A 43 -8.91 -16.49 0.46
CA ASN A 43 -9.07 -15.05 0.19
C ASN A 43 -9.06 -14.83 -1.33
N VAL A 44 -10.25 -14.72 -1.93
CA VAL A 44 -10.41 -14.52 -3.37
C VAL A 44 -10.71 -13.07 -3.66
N ASN A 45 -9.95 -12.48 -4.59
CA ASN A 45 -10.15 -11.12 -5.02
C ASN A 45 -10.37 -11.07 -6.54
N PHE A 46 -11.31 -10.26 -6.98
CA PHE A 46 -11.71 -10.11 -8.38
C PHE A 46 -11.35 -8.72 -8.91
N GLY A 47 -10.66 -8.68 -10.04
CA GLY A 47 -10.51 -7.46 -10.83
C GLY A 47 -11.46 -7.51 -12.00
N VAL A 48 -12.30 -6.50 -12.14
CA VAL A 48 -13.24 -6.35 -13.27
C VAL A 48 -12.67 -5.30 -14.21
N GLY A 49 -12.39 -5.69 -15.45
CA GLY A 49 -11.86 -4.81 -16.49
C GLY A 49 -12.95 -3.97 -17.13
N THR A 50 -12.54 -3.09 -18.02
CA THR A 50 -13.45 -2.29 -18.84
C THR A 50 -14.10 -3.13 -19.93
N ILE A 51 -15.34 -2.80 -20.29
CA ILE A 51 -16.00 -3.41 -21.44
C ILE A 51 -15.29 -2.95 -22.72
N ILE A 52 -15.08 -3.90 -23.60
CA ILE A 52 -14.49 -3.68 -24.93
C ILE A 52 -15.45 -4.21 -26.00
N ASN A 53 -15.48 -3.56 -27.17
CA ASN A 53 -16.29 -3.97 -28.30
C ASN A 53 -15.49 -4.75 -29.34
N ASN A 54 -14.17 -4.74 -29.23
CA ASN A 54 -13.29 -5.40 -30.18
C ASN A 54 -12.39 -6.41 -29.43
N PHE A 55 -12.33 -7.62 -29.95
CA PHE A 55 -11.49 -8.68 -29.36
C PHE A 55 -10.00 -8.29 -29.28
N TRP A 56 -9.51 -7.49 -30.22
CA TRP A 56 -8.12 -7.01 -30.21
C TRP A 56 -7.78 -6.11 -29.03
N ASP A 57 -8.80 -5.52 -28.40
CA ASP A 57 -8.65 -4.64 -27.23
C ASP A 57 -8.75 -5.40 -25.90
N LEU A 58 -8.78 -6.74 -25.95
CA LEU A 58 -8.87 -7.59 -24.75
C LEU A 58 -7.73 -7.33 -23.77
N HIS A 59 -6.54 -7.05 -24.28
CA HIS A 59 -5.39 -6.70 -23.46
C HIS A 59 -5.64 -5.46 -22.61
N ILE A 60 -6.36 -4.45 -23.12
CA ILE A 60 -6.71 -3.22 -22.39
C ILE A 60 -7.62 -3.56 -21.20
N SER A 61 -8.64 -4.38 -21.44
CA SER A 61 -9.54 -4.83 -20.36
C SER A 61 -8.81 -5.61 -19.29
N TYR A 62 -7.89 -6.51 -19.69
CA TYR A 62 -7.05 -7.27 -18.76
C TYR A 62 -6.11 -6.37 -17.94
N GLU A 63 -5.46 -5.41 -18.59
CA GLU A 63 -4.59 -4.45 -17.90
C GLU A 63 -5.37 -3.63 -16.87
N ASN A 64 -6.55 -3.15 -17.25
CA ASN A 64 -7.44 -2.40 -16.37
C ASN A 64 -7.91 -3.25 -15.17
N ALA A 65 -8.31 -4.51 -15.40
CA ALA A 65 -8.66 -5.44 -14.34
C ALA A 65 -7.48 -5.70 -13.38
N SER A 66 -6.31 -5.93 -13.96
CA SER A 66 -5.06 -6.17 -13.21
C SER A 66 -4.64 -4.94 -12.40
N TYR A 67 -4.87 -3.75 -12.96
CA TYR A 67 -4.64 -2.49 -12.27
C TYR A 67 -5.61 -2.31 -11.11
N ALA A 68 -6.91 -2.53 -11.33
CA ALA A 68 -7.92 -2.46 -10.28
C ALA A 68 -7.60 -3.38 -9.10
N LEU A 69 -7.13 -4.60 -9.35
CA LEU A 69 -6.71 -5.53 -8.30
C LEU A 69 -5.57 -5.02 -7.40
N LYS A 70 -4.74 -4.08 -7.85
CA LYS A 70 -3.67 -3.51 -7.01
C LYS A 70 -4.21 -2.71 -5.83
N TYR A 71 -5.46 -2.24 -5.93
CA TYR A 71 -6.12 -1.50 -4.86
C TYR A 71 -6.49 -2.37 -3.65
N ARG A 72 -6.48 -3.70 -3.78
CA ARG A 72 -6.71 -4.62 -2.65
C ARG A 72 -5.77 -4.34 -1.47
N PHE A 73 -4.60 -3.79 -1.73
CA PHE A 73 -3.64 -3.42 -0.70
C PHE A 73 -4.21 -2.38 0.27
N PHE A 74 -5.00 -1.42 -0.23
CA PHE A 74 -5.61 -0.37 0.57
C PHE A 74 -7.01 -0.73 1.09
N PHE A 75 -7.67 -1.71 0.47
CA PHE A 75 -9.04 -2.10 0.80
C PHE A 75 -9.12 -3.61 1.06
N PRO A 76 -8.55 -4.09 2.19
CA PRO A 76 -8.45 -5.53 2.47
C PRO A 76 -9.80 -6.22 2.66
N HIS A 77 -10.86 -5.46 2.97
CA HIS A 77 -12.22 -5.96 3.15
C HIS A 77 -13.06 -5.95 1.85
N LYS A 78 -12.51 -5.40 0.77
CA LYS A 78 -13.16 -5.38 -0.54
C LYS A 78 -12.62 -6.52 -1.38
N ASN A 79 -13.51 -7.33 -1.94
CA ASN A 79 -13.12 -8.49 -2.76
C ASN A 79 -13.28 -8.24 -4.26
N ILE A 80 -14.07 -7.24 -4.66
CA ILE A 80 -14.35 -6.93 -6.07
C ILE A 80 -13.85 -5.52 -6.37
N PHE A 81 -12.95 -5.42 -7.35
CA PHE A 81 -12.30 -4.18 -7.78
C PHE A 81 -12.64 -3.92 -9.26
N ASP A 82 -13.51 -2.96 -9.50
CA ASP A 82 -13.93 -2.55 -10.85
C ASP A 82 -13.03 -1.43 -11.36
N ALA A 83 -12.51 -1.59 -12.58
CA ALA A 83 -11.65 -0.59 -13.21
C ALA A 83 -12.34 0.77 -13.38
N ARG A 84 -13.67 0.81 -13.45
CA ARG A 84 -14.45 2.06 -13.57
C ARG A 84 -14.49 2.85 -12.25
N GLU A 85 -14.38 2.16 -11.13
CA GLU A 85 -14.37 2.75 -9.80
C GLU A 85 -12.94 3.12 -9.33
N THR A 86 -11.93 2.67 -10.05
CA THR A 86 -10.56 2.96 -9.71
C THR A 86 -10.14 4.31 -10.29
N PRO A 87 -9.50 5.19 -9.50
CA PRO A 87 -8.97 6.45 -10.00
C PRO A 87 -8.00 6.19 -11.15
N GLY A 88 -8.07 7.03 -12.20
CA GLY A 88 -7.15 6.94 -13.33
C GLY A 88 -5.68 7.08 -12.91
N GLN A 89 -4.78 6.68 -13.80
CA GLN A 89 -3.32 6.69 -13.57
C GLN A 89 -2.70 8.10 -13.55
N GLU A 90 -3.44 9.14 -13.22
CA GLU A 90 -2.86 10.49 -13.09
C GLU A 90 -1.95 10.55 -11.83
N PHE A 91 -0.75 10.09 -11.99
CA PHE A 91 0.28 10.12 -10.94
C PHE A 91 1.05 11.43 -10.98
N SER A 92 0.78 12.29 -10.04
CA SER A 92 1.76 13.29 -9.66
C SER A 92 2.58 12.73 -8.48
N LEU A 93 3.78 12.23 -8.76
CA LEU A 93 4.80 11.90 -7.75
C LEU A 93 5.10 13.12 -6.85
N LEU A 94 4.78 14.32 -7.33
CA LEU A 94 5.07 15.61 -6.71
C LEU A 94 4.00 16.08 -5.71
N SER A 95 2.85 15.38 -5.60
CA SER A 95 1.73 15.88 -4.79
C SER A 95 1.78 15.51 -3.29
N ILE A 96 2.78 14.76 -2.85
CA ILE A 96 2.98 14.50 -1.42
C ILE A 96 4.02 15.51 -0.95
N SER A 97 3.59 16.46 -0.13
CA SER A 97 4.41 17.57 0.30
C SER A 97 5.60 17.12 1.15
N ASP A 98 6.79 17.64 0.84
CA ASP A 98 8.01 17.47 1.65
C ASP A 98 7.80 17.95 3.11
N SER A 99 6.82 18.82 3.34
CA SER A 99 6.50 19.36 4.66
C SER A 99 6.12 18.31 5.70
N ARG A 100 5.41 17.23 5.31
CA ARG A 100 5.04 16.15 6.24
C ARG A 100 6.23 15.29 6.62
N GLU A 101 7.19 15.12 5.73
CA GLU A 101 8.41 14.39 6.02
C GLU A 101 9.28 15.15 7.03
N GLU A 102 9.36 16.48 6.90
CA GLU A 102 10.06 17.35 7.86
C GLU A 102 9.36 17.36 9.22
N GLU A 103 8.03 17.41 9.23
CA GLU A 103 7.23 17.32 10.45
C GLU A 103 7.47 15.98 11.18
N LEU A 104 7.50 14.86 10.45
CA LEU A 104 7.79 13.55 11.04
C LEU A 104 9.17 13.52 11.71
N ILE A 105 10.21 14.02 11.03
CA ILE A 105 11.56 14.10 11.60
C ILE A 105 11.57 14.98 12.84
N SER A 106 10.86 16.12 12.81
CA SER A 106 10.74 17.01 13.98
C SER A 106 10.07 16.30 15.17
N LEU A 107 9.00 15.56 14.93
CA LEU A 107 8.29 14.80 15.97
C LEU A 107 9.15 13.65 16.53
N LEU A 108 9.94 13.00 15.68
CA LEU A 108 10.91 11.97 16.12
C LEU A 108 11.99 12.59 17.02
N CYS A 109 12.50 13.78 16.68
CA CYS A 109 13.44 14.53 17.53
C CYS A 109 12.83 14.87 18.91
N GLN A 110 11.55 15.24 18.93
CA GLN A 110 10.82 15.52 20.16
C GLN A 110 10.42 14.25 20.92
N LYS A 111 10.61 13.07 20.30
CA LYS A 111 10.21 11.74 20.83
C LYS A 111 8.71 11.66 21.16
N ASN A 112 7.91 12.43 20.44
CA ASN A 112 6.47 12.47 20.61
C ASN A 112 5.80 11.35 19.82
N LEU A 113 5.94 10.10 20.30
CA LEU A 113 5.39 8.91 19.65
C LEU A 113 3.86 9.00 19.36
N PRO A 114 3.02 9.55 20.26
CA PRO A 114 1.60 9.72 19.94
C PRO A 114 1.36 10.63 18.72
N ALA A 115 2.10 11.74 18.62
CA ALA A 115 1.99 12.64 17.47
C ALA A 115 2.57 12.01 16.19
N VAL A 116 3.67 11.25 16.30
CA VAL A 116 4.23 10.45 15.19
C VAL A 116 3.18 9.47 14.66
N ASP A 117 2.49 8.76 15.55
CA ASP A 117 1.48 7.77 15.18
C ASP A 117 0.28 8.42 14.49
N THR A 118 -0.20 9.56 15.00
CA THR A 118 -1.25 10.35 14.37
C THR A 118 -0.84 10.82 12.96
N LEU A 119 0.37 11.36 12.82
CA LEU A 119 0.87 11.83 11.53
C LEU A 119 1.03 10.69 10.51
N LEU A 120 1.52 9.53 10.96
CA LEU A 120 1.60 8.33 10.13
C LEU A 120 0.22 7.85 9.69
N HIS A 121 -0.75 7.82 10.61
CA HIS A 121 -2.13 7.45 10.29
C HIS A 121 -2.71 8.36 9.20
N ASP A 122 -2.62 9.67 9.39
CA ASP A 122 -3.11 10.66 8.42
C ASP A 122 -2.39 10.54 7.07
N PHE A 123 -1.08 10.27 7.10
CA PHE A 123 -0.29 10.05 5.89
C PHE A 123 -0.78 8.81 5.12
N PHE A 124 -0.99 7.70 5.80
CA PHE A 124 -1.47 6.46 5.15
C PHE A 124 -2.93 6.58 4.70
N GLU A 125 -3.78 7.29 5.45
CA GLU A 125 -5.16 7.55 5.04
C GLU A 125 -5.20 8.41 3.77
N ASP A 126 -4.40 9.45 3.68
CA ASP A 126 -4.27 10.28 2.47
C ASP A 126 -3.77 9.46 1.27
N LEU A 127 -2.81 8.56 1.49
CA LEU A 127 -2.31 7.68 0.43
C LEU A 127 -3.37 6.71 -0.06
N SER A 128 -4.18 6.16 0.84
CA SER A 128 -5.29 5.27 0.50
C SER A 128 -6.37 6.00 -0.29
N ARG A 129 -6.69 7.24 0.09
CA ARG A 129 -7.65 8.09 -0.64
C ARG A 129 -7.16 8.45 -2.04
N LYS A 130 -5.87 8.71 -2.19
CA LYS A 130 -5.23 8.97 -3.50
C LYS A 130 -5.03 7.71 -4.33
N CYS A 131 -5.34 6.54 -3.76
CA CYS A 131 -5.25 5.24 -4.40
C CYS A 131 -3.95 5.02 -5.18
N LEU A 132 -2.83 5.36 -4.57
CA LEU A 132 -1.52 5.19 -5.19
C LEU A 132 -1.22 3.71 -5.40
N ALA A 133 -0.63 3.36 -6.53
CA ALA A 133 -0.15 2.00 -6.73
C ALA A 133 0.87 1.63 -5.64
N LYS A 134 0.83 0.39 -5.15
CA LYS A 134 1.69 -0.11 -4.07
C LYS A 134 3.18 0.25 -4.28
N ASN A 135 3.69 0.10 -5.50
CA ASN A 135 5.08 0.44 -5.85
C ASN A 135 5.41 1.94 -5.67
N ILE A 136 4.47 2.84 -5.98
CA ILE A 136 4.64 4.29 -5.79
C ILE A 136 4.69 4.64 -4.31
N LEU A 137 3.78 4.05 -3.51
CA LEU A 137 3.83 4.17 -2.06
C LEU A 137 5.23 3.81 -1.52
N PHE A 138 5.79 2.71 -1.98
CA PHE A 138 7.10 2.26 -1.50
C PHE A 138 8.24 3.18 -1.89
N ILE A 139 8.25 3.72 -3.10
CA ILE A 139 9.25 4.72 -3.50
C ILE A 139 9.25 5.89 -2.52
N ARG A 140 8.07 6.37 -2.12
CA ARG A 140 7.92 7.47 -1.16
C ARG A 140 8.41 7.10 0.23
N ILE A 141 8.06 5.91 0.68
CA ILE A 141 8.47 5.44 2.00
C ILE A 141 9.99 5.21 2.06
N TYR A 142 10.60 4.65 1.02
CA TYR A 142 12.06 4.52 0.98
C TYR A 142 12.76 5.88 0.97
N SER A 143 12.21 6.88 0.29
CA SER A 143 12.71 8.25 0.37
C SER A 143 12.68 8.77 1.81
N LEU A 144 11.56 8.60 2.50
CA LEU A 144 11.39 9.00 3.91
C LEU A 144 12.37 8.25 4.83
N LEU A 145 12.50 6.94 4.70
CA LEU A 145 13.44 6.14 5.48
C LEU A 145 14.89 6.59 5.26
N GLY A 146 15.27 6.88 4.01
CA GLY A 146 16.59 7.43 3.69
C GLY A 146 16.85 8.77 4.37
N ARG A 147 15.83 9.65 4.45
CA ARG A 147 15.94 10.93 5.16
C ARG A 147 16.08 10.74 6.67
N ILE A 148 15.34 9.81 7.26
CA ILE A 148 15.46 9.46 8.69
C ILE A 148 16.87 8.92 8.99
N LEU A 149 17.38 7.98 8.19
CA LEU A 149 18.73 7.45 8.36
C LEU A 149 19.79 8.54 8.24
N LYS A 150 19.68 9.41 7.23
CA LYS A 150 20.59 10.54 7.03
C LYS A 150 20.61 11.45 8.24
N PHE A 151 19.43 11.79 8.79
CA PHE A 151 19.29 12.60 9.98
C PHE A 151 19.98 11.96 11.19
N LEU A 152 19.80 10.65 11.43
CA LEU A 152 20.46 9.93 12.52
C LEU A 152 21.99 9.88 12.33
N TYR A 153 22.45 9.69 11.11
CA TYR A 153 23.87 9.71 10.77
C TYR A 153 24.50 11.08 11.06
N GLU A 154 23.84 12.18 10.73
CA GLU A 154 24.30 13.55 11.05
C GLU A 154 24.41 13.79 12.58
N LEU A 155 23.64 13.05 13.38
CA LEU A 155 23.73 13.04 14.83
C LEU A 155 24.80 12.06 15.40
N ASN A 156 25.54 11.36 14.53
CA ASN A 156 26.48 10.29 14.89
C ASN A 156 25.82 9.15 15.71
N ILE A 157 24.60 8.76 15.32
CA ILE A 157 23.88 7.64 15.92
C ILE A 157 24.11 6.41 15.07
N ASP A 158 24.38 5.25 15.70
CA ASP A 158 24.52 3.97 15.01
C ASP A 158 23.17 3.54 14.39
N THR A 159 23.16 3.42 13.06
CA THR A 159 21.99 3.07 12.24
C THR A 159 21.95 1.62 11.79
N SER A 160 22.95 0.79 12.13
CA SER A 160 23.12 -0.57 11.61
C SER A 160 21.89 -1.46 11.80
N GLU A 161 21.22 -1.37 12.94
CA GLU A 161 19.99 -2.13 13.24
C GLU A 161 18.83 -1.65 12.38
N LEU A 162 18.65 -0.34 12.22
CA LEU A 162 17.60 0.27 11.40
C LEU A 162 17.78 -0.06 9.91
N GLU A 163 19.02 -0.04 9.44
CA GLU A 163 19.38 -0.44 8.08
C GLU A 163 19.02 -1.91 7.82
N SER A 164 19.31 -2.78 8.78
CA SER A 164 18.96 -4.21 8.71
C SER A 164 17.43 -4.41 8.64
N GLU A 165 16.66 -3.64 9.41
CA GLU A 165 15.20 -3.64 9.36
C GLU A 165 14.67 -3.20 8.00
N ILE A 166 15.23 -2.12 7.43
CA ILE A 166 14.85 -1.62 6.10
C ILE A 166 15.15 -2.66 5.02
N VAL A 167 16.33 -3.27 5.05
CA VAL A 167 16.72 -4.33 4.10
C VAL A 167 15.79 -5.55 4.24
N SER A 168 15.44 -5.92 5.48
CA SER A 168 14.49 -7.02 5.73
C SER A 168 13.13 -6.74 5.10
N VAL A 169 12.62 -5.52 5.22
CA VAL A 169 11.35 -5.11 4.60
C VAL A 169 11.46 -5.05 3.09
N TYR A 170 12.56 -4.52 2.56
CA TYR A 170 12.81 -4.51 1.11
C TYR A 170 12.72 -5.92 0.50
N ASN A 171 13.38 -6.89 1.12
CA ASN A 171 13.37 -8.28 0.67
C ASN A 171 12.02 -9.00 0.86
N ARG A 172 11.15 -8.46 1.71
CA ARG A 172 9.82 -9.02 2.03
C ARG A 172 8.68 -8.16 1.50
N PHE A 173 8.97 -7.21 0.64
CA PHE A 173 8.01 -6.26 0.11
C PHE A 173 6.72 -6.88 -0.40
N ASP A 174 6.82 -7.99 -1.13
CA ASP A 174 5.66 -8.71 -1.67
C ASP A 174 4.79 -9.38 -0.60
N ARG A 175 5.31 -9.49 0.64
CA ARG A 175 4.62 -10.13 1.76
C ARG A 175 3.65 -9.23 2.52
N PHE A 176 3.73 -7.92 2.31
CA PHE A 176 2.70 -7.02 2.85
C PHE A 176 1.46 -7.13 1.97
N ASP A 177 0.45 -7.81 2.47
CA ASP A 177 -0.82 -7.98 1.77
C ASP A 177 -1.71 -6.76 1.94
N THR A 178 -1.56 -6.01 3.05
CA THR A 178 -2.37 -4.84 3.39
C THR A 178 -1.52 -3.65 3.84
N TYR A 179 -2.10 -2.45 3.73
CA TYR A 179 -1.44 -1.23 4.20
C TYR A 179 -1.33 -1.18 5.72
N GLU A 180 -2.26 -1.81 6.46
CA GLU A 180 -2.22 -1.89 7.92
C GLU A 180 -0.98 -2.62 8.44
N GLN A 181 -0.61 -3.72 7.79
CA GLN A 181 0.62 -4.45 8.15
C GLN A 181 1.84 -3.57 7.96
N PHE A 182 1.82 -2.77 6.91
CA PHE A 182 2.91 -1.86 6.62
C PHE A 182 2.93 -0.67 7.58
N TYR A 183 1.77 -0.09 7.91
CA TYR A 183 1.62 0.95 8.92
C TYR A 183 2.16 0.48 10.28
N GLN A 184 1.79 -0.72 10.73
CA GLN A 184 2.27 -1.29 11.98
C GLN A 184 3.80 -1.47 12.00
N TRP A 185 4.38 -1.85 10.86
CA TRP A 185 5.82 -1.92 10.74
C TRP A 185 6.46 -0.52 10.84
N MET A 186 5.92 0.47 10.15
CA MET A 186 6.43 1.84 10.16
C MET A 186 6.34 2.47 11.55
N SER A 187 5.24 2.26 12.28
CA SER A 187 5.08 2.72 13.67
C SER A 187 6.15 2.09 14.58
N ARG A 188 6.42 0.78 14.45
CA ARG A 188 7.53 0.12 15.16
C ARG A 188 8.90 0.70 14.78
N PHE A 189 9.13 0.92 13.51
CA PHE A 189 10.39 1.53 13.04
C PHE A 189 10.61 2.91 13.67
N CYS A 190 9.59 3.77 13.68
CA CYS A 190 9.66 5.07 14.35
C CYS A 190 9.92 4.95 15.85
N SER A 191 9.36 3.94 16.52
CA SER A 191 9.64 3.66 17.94
C SER A 191 11.10 3.28 18.18
N LEU A 192 11.69 2.46 17.29
CA LEU A 192 13.12 2.12 17.35
C LEU A 192 14.00 3.36 17.14
N VAL A 193 13.63 4.24 16.21
CA VAL A 193 14.32 5.52 15.99
C VAL A 193 14.33 6.35 17.28
N CYS A 194 13.19 6.49 17.95
CA CYS A 194 13.09 7.21 19.22
C CYS A 194 13.96 6.59 20.32
N GLN A 195 14.01 5.26 20.40
CA GLN A 195 14.89 4.56 21.36
C GLN A 195 16.37 4.84 21.11
N LYS A 196 16.80 4.83 19.85
CA LYS A 196 18.19 5.18 19.48
C LYS A 196 18.54 6.62 19.85
N LEU A 197 17.61 7.56 19.63
CA LEU A 197 17.76 8.96 20.05
C LEU A 197 17.87 9.09 21.57
N ASP A 198 17.16 8.28 22.35
CA ASP A 198 17.24 8.28 23.81
C ASP A 198 18.58 7.80 24.32
N THR A 199 19.07 6.68 23.78
CA THR A 199 20.35 6.08 24.20
C THR A 199 21.49 7.05 23.93
N SER A 200 21.55 7.64 22.74
CA SER A 200 22.59 8.61 22.37
C SER A 200 22.61 9.85 23.27
N GLN A 201 21.46 10.33 23.75
CA GLN A 201 21.40 11.48 24.66
C GLN A 201 21.85 11.15 26.07
N LYS A 202 21.63 9.92 26.54
CA LYS A 202 22.13 9.45 27.87
C LYS A 202 23.63 9.33 27.85
N ASP A 203 24.22 8.79 26.80
CA ASP A 203 25.66 8.64 26.67
C ASP A 203 26.39 10.00 26.65
N ARG A 204 25.79 11.00 25.94
CA ARG A 204 26.34 12.37 25.90
C ARG A 204 26.25 13.13 27.25
N LYS A 205 25.32 12.75 28.14
CA LYS A 205 25.19 13.35 29.47
C LYS A 205 26.08 12.69 30.52
N SER A 206 26.61 11.51 30.22
CA SER A 206 27.45 10.71 31.12
C SER A 206 28.94 10.89 30.84
N THR A 207 29.30 11.65 29.80
CA THR A 207 30.67 12.04 29.43
C THR A 207 30.89 13.51 29.76
#